data_161279b154211f6adaa8af76e65faf38
#
_entry.id   161279b154211f6adaa8af76e65faf38
#
_cell.length_a   1.000
_cell.length_b   1.000
_cell.length_c   1.000
_cell.angle_alpha   90.00
_cell.angle_beta   90.00
_cell.angle_gamma   90.00
#
_symmetry.space_group_name_H-M   'P 1'
#
loop_
_entity.id
_entity.type
_entity.pdbx_description
1 polymer ?
#
loop_
_entity_poly.entity_id
_entity_poly.type
_entity_poly.pdbx_seq_one_letter_code
_entity_poly.pdbx_strand_id
1 'polypeptide(L)'
;MMDLDNKVSLVTGAGQGIGEGIAKNLASKGSKVIVVDLNQQSSENVAEEINASFPNSAFSFQADLTNSDEIESMLEFGVIKF
;
A
#
# COMPACT_ATOMS: atom_id res chain seq x y z
N MET A 1 -20.43 7.65 -5.07
CA MET A 1 -19.17 7.71 -5.86
C MET A 1 -17.98 7.74 -4.92
N MET A 2 -16.95 6.97 -5.21
CA MET A 2 -15.71 6.98 -4.45
C MET A 2 -14.80 8.09 -4.96
N ASP A 3 -14.27 8.91 -4.06
CA ASP A 3 -13.45 10.07 -4.44
C ASP A 3 -12.10 9.68 -5.05
N LEU A 4 -11.62 8.47 -4.75
CA LEU A 4 -10.29 8.03 -5.16
C LEU A 4 -10.30 6.89 -6.17
N ASP A 5 -11.42 6.66 -6.84
CA ASP A 5 -11.49 5.65 -7.89
C ASP A 5 -10.41 5.89 -8.95
N ASN A 6 -9.72 4.82 -9.32
CA ASN A 6 -8.62 4.85 -10.29
C ASN A 6 -7.37 5.59 -9.83
N LYS A 7 -7.30 5.96 -8.55
CA LYS A 7 -6.07 6.54 -7.99
C LYS A 7 -5.23 5.43 -7.37
N VAL A 8 -3.91 5.64 -7.40
CA VAL A 8 -2.96 4.74 -6.75
C VAL A 8 -2.31 5.52 -5.62
N SER A 9 -2.41 4.99 -4.41
CA SER A 9 -1.84 5.61 -3.22
C SER A 9 -0.71 4.75 -2.69
N LEU A 10 0.39 5.38 -2.33
CA LEU A 10 1.53 4.69 -1.74
C LEU A 10 1.64 5.18 -0.29
N VAL A 11 1.55 4.26 0.66
CA VAL A 11 1.59 4.61 2.07
C VAL A 11 2.78 3.92 2.73
N THR A 12 3.71 4.74 3.25
CA THR A 12 4.92 4.25 3.91
C THR A 12 4.67 4.07 5.41
N GLY A 13 5.39 3.12 6.01
CA GLY A 13 5.15 2.78 7.41
C GLY A 13 3.75 2.23 7.61
N ALA A 14 3.17 1.63 6.57
CA ALA A 14 1.76 1.26 6.55
C ALA A 14 1.45 -0.10 7.17
N GLY A 15 2.47 -0.81 7.63
CA GLY A 15 2.28 -2.12 8.24
C GLY A 15 1.70 -2.06 9.65
N GLN A 16 1.60 -0.87 10.26
CA GLN A 16 1.07 -0.76 11.61
C GLN A 16 0.71 0.68 11.95
N GLY A 17 -0.08 0.85 13.00
CA GLY A 17 -0.37 2.15 13.60
C GLY A 17 -1.10 3.10 12.67
N ILE A 18 -0.66 4.35 12.65
CA ILE A 18 -1.29 5.42 11.87
C ILE A 18 -1.24 5.12 10.38
N GLY A 19 -0.11 4.61 9.89
CA GLY A 19 0.04 4.26 8.48
C GLY A 19 -0.94 3.19 8.02
N GLU A 20 -1.17 2.19 8.86
CA GLU A 20 -2.17 1.15 8.59
C GLU A 20 -3.56 1.76 8.47
N GLY A 21 -3.92 2.65 9.38
CA GLY A 21 -5.22 3.33 9.35
C GLY A 21 -5.40 4.16 8.10
N ILE A 22 -4.36 4.88 7.68
CA ILE A 22 -4.40 5.68 6.46
C ILE A 22 -4.60 4.79 5.24
N ALA A 23 -3.86 3.67 5.16
CA ALA A 23 -3.97 2.75 4.04
C ALA A 23 -5.39 2.19 3.91
N LYS A 24 -5.97 1.78 5.02
CA LYS A 24 -7.33 1.24 5.03
C LYS A 24 -8.36 2.30 4.65
N ASN A 25 -8.18 3.52 5.12
CA ASN A 25 -9.08 4.61 4.77
C ASN A 25 -9.04 4.94 3.27
N LEU A 26 -7.84 5.00 2.70
CA LEU A 26 -7.69 5.27 1.27
C LEU A 26 -8.34 4.17 0.42
N ALA A 27 -8.15 2.91 0.81
CA ALA A 27 -8.78 1.80 0.11
C ALA A 27 -10.31 1.88 0.18
N SER A 28 -10.85 2.30 1.32
CA SER A 28 -12.30 2.45 1.48
C SER A 28 -12.88 3.53 0.58
N LYS A 29 -12.04 4.44 0.10
CA LYS A 29 -12.45 5.51 -0.81
C LYS A 29 -12.16 5.19 -2.27
N GLY A 30 -11.81 3.96 -2.55
CA GLY A 30 -11.63 3.49 -3.92
C GLY A 30 -10.20 3.49 -4.44
N SER A 31 -9.23 3.93 -3.66
CA SER A 31 -7.84 3.94 -4.08
C SER A 31 -7.27 2.52 -4.14
N LYS A 32 -6.38 2.28 -5.10
CA LYS A 32 -5.49 1.13 -5.04
C LYS A 32 -4.31 1.54 -4.16
N VAL A 33 -3.92 0.69 -3.23
CA VAL A 33 -2.94 1.05 -2.20
C VAL A 33 -1.72 0.14 -2.25
N ILE A 34 -0.54 0.75 -2.26
CA ILE A 34 0.70 0.01 -2.07
C ILE A 34 1.09 0.23 -0.61
N VAL A 35 1.09 -0.86 0.15
CA VAL A 35 1.38 -0.85 1.59
C VAL A 35 2.88 -1.09 1.76
N VAL A 36 3.61 -0.05 2.14
CA VAL A 36 5.07 -0.10 2.24
C VAL A 36 5.50 -0.09 3.69
N ASP A 37 6.37 -1.03 4.06
CA ASP A 37 6.94 -1.08 5.40
C ASP A 37 8.28 -1.81 5.35
N LEU A 38 9.16 -1.52 6.30
CA LEU A 38 10.40 -2.29 6.49
C LEU A 38 10.09 -3.72 6.89
N ASN A 39 9.01 -3.92 7.63
CA ASN A 39 8.58 -5.24 8.08
C ASN A 39 7.64 -5.84 7.03
N GLN A 40 8.15 -6.84 6.29
CA GLN A 40 7.39 -7.48 5.23
C GLN A 40 6.12 -8.14 5.75
N GLN A 41 6.20 -8.83 6.87
CA GLN A 41 5.04 -9.53 7.41
C GLN A 41 3.93 -8.56 7.78
N SER A 42 4.28 -7.43 8.38
CA SER A 42 3.30 -6.40 8.76
C SER A 42 2.61 -5.82 7.52
N SER A 43 3.38 -5.52 6.46
CA SER A 43 2.80 -4.97 5.24
C SER A 43 1.89 -5.99 4.54
N GLU A 44 2.28 -7.26 4.53
CA GLU A 44 1.47 -8.32 3.95
C GLU A 44 0.15 -8.48 4.70
N ASN A 45 0.20 -8.44 6.04
CA ASN A 45 -1.00 -8.56 6.87
C ASN A 45 -2.00 -7.44 6.58
N VAL A 46 -1.50 -6.21 6.46
CA VAL A 46 -2.37 -5.06 6.17
C VAL A 46 -2.96 -5.17 4.76
N ALA A 47 -2.16 -5.57 3.78
CA ALA A 47 -2.65 -5.74 2.42
C ALA A 47 -3.72 -6.83 2.36
N GLU A 48 -3.55 -7.93 3.07
CA GLU A 48 -4.54 -9.00 3.14
C GLU A 48 -5.85 -8.52 3.76
N GLU A 49 -5.77 -7.75 4.84
CA GLU A 49 -6.96 -7.20 5.50
C GLU A 49 -7.71 -6.25 4.56
N ILE A 50 -6.99 -5.41 3.84
CA ILE A 50 -7.60 -4.49 2.87
C ILE A 50 -8.29 -5.29 1.77
N ASN A 51 -7.61 -6.29 1.21
CA ASN A 51 -8.16 -7.08 0.12
C ASN A 51 -9.35 -7.93 0.53
N ALA A 52 -9.47 -8.26 1.82
CA ALA A 52 -10.63 -8.98 2.32
C ALA A 52 -11.90 -8.13 2.22
N SER A 53 -11.78 -6.82 2.39
CA SER A 53 -12.91 -5.89 2.28
C SER A 53 -13.04 -5.26 0.91
N PHE A 54 -11.92 -5.03 0.23
CA PHE A 54 -11.86 -4.37 -1.07
C PHE A 54 -10.94 -5.18 -1.98
N PRO A 55 -11.45 -6.23 -2.63
CA PRO A 55 -10.62 -7.16 -3.42
C PRO A 55 -9.75 -6.46 -4.47
N ASN A 56 -8.52 -6.94 -4.58
CA ASN A 56 -7.53 -6.43 -5.55
C ASN A 56 -7.19 -4.95 -5.36
N SER A 57 -7.31 -4.45 -4.13
CA SER A 57 -7.08 -3.05 -3.84
C SER A 57 -5.73 -2.76 -3.21
N ALA A 58 -5.03 -3.77 -2.69
CA ALA A 58 -3.77 -3.52 -1.98
C ALA A 58 -2.69 -4.53 -2.35
N PHE A 59 -1.46 -4.04 -2.40
CA PHE A 59 -0.27 -4.88 -2.54
C PHE A 59 0.76 -4.43 -1.51
N SER A 60 1.48 -5.39 -0.96
CA SER A 60 2.55 -5.11 0.00
C SER A 60 3.88 -4.93 -0.71
N PHE A 61 4.74 -4.11 -0.15
CA PHE A 61 6.10 -3.92 -0.63
C PHE A 61 7.02 -3.65 0.55
N GLN A 62 8.08 -4.46 0.70
CA GLN A 62 9.07 -4.22 1.73
C GLN A 62 10.13 -3.27 1.17
N ALA A 63 10.36 -2.16 1.85
CA ALA A 63 11.37 -1.21 1.40
C ALA A 63 11.97 -0.44 2.56
N ASP A 64 13.28 -0.20 2.46
CA ASP A 64 14.00 0.72 3.31
C ASP A 64 14.09 2.04 2.56
N LEU A 65 13.35 3.04 3.01
CA LEU A 65 13.25 4.31 2.31
C LEU A 65 14.49 5.18 2.45
N THR A 66 15.52 4.71 3.16
CA THR A 66 16.82 5.36 3.14
C THR A 66 17.68 4.90 1.96
N ASN A 67 17.21 3.90 1.20
CA ASN A 67 17.94 3.32 0.07
C ASN A 67 17.24 3.73 -1.24
N SER A 68 17.95 4.53 -2.07
CA SER A 68 17.34 5.04 -3.31
C SER A 68 16.99 3.95 -4.32
N ASP A 69 17.75 2.86 -4.36
CA ASP A 69 17.45 1.76 -5.28
C ASP A 69 16.15 1.06 -4.90
N GLU A 70 15.88 0.92 -3.61
CA GLU A 70 14.63 0.34 -3.15
C GLU A 70 13.44 1.26 -3.42
N ILE A 71 13.64 2.57 -3.34
CA ILE A 71 12.61 3.54 -3.69
C ILE A 71 12.24 3.42 -5.17
N GLU A 72 13.25 3.33 -6.05
CA GLU A 72 13.00 3.14 -7.47
C GLU A 72 12.26 1.84 -7.76
N SER A 73 12.68 0.75 -7.13
CA SER A 73 12.03 -0.56 -7.29
C SER A 73 10.57 -0.50 -6.85
N MET A 74 10.29 0.22 -5.77
CA MET A 74 8.94 0.38 -5.27
C MET A 74 8.05 1.11 -6.28
N LEU A 75 8.56 2.17 -6.89
CA LEU A 75 7.81 2.94 -7.89
C LEU A 75 7.53 2.09 -9.13
N GLU A 76 8.53 1.32 -9.58
CA GLU A 76 8.34 0.40 -10.70
C GLU A 76 7.31 -0.68 -10.39
N PHE A 77 7.33 -1.21 -9.16
CA PHE A 77 6.34 -2.18 -8.71
C PHE A 77 4.94 -1.62 -8.84
N GLY A 78 4.74 -0.37 -8.40
CA GLY A 78 3.44 0.28 -8.50
C GLY A 78 2.94 0.42 -9.93
N VAL A 79 3.83 0.76 -10.85
CA VAL A 79 3.49 0.87 -12.27
C VAL A 79 3.07 -0.49 -12.84
N ILE A 80 3.77 -1.56 -12.46
CA ILE A 80 3.48 -2.90 -12.97
C ILE A 80 2.16 -3.45 -12.39
N LYS A 81 1.90 -3.21 -11.10
CA LYS A 81 0.76 -3.80 -10.42
C LYS A 81 -0.56 -3.07 -10.65
N PHE A 82 -0.49 -1.80 -10.88
CA PHE A 82 -1.67 -0.95 -11.07
C PHE A 82 -1.64 -0.19 -12.37
#